data_ecee1b0f8586cb1856d13fdbeb965b97
#
_entry.id   ecee1b0f8586cb1856d13fdbeb965b97
#
_cell.length_a   1.000
_cell.length_b   1.000
_cell.length_c   1.000
_cell.angle_alpha   90.00
_cell.angle_beta   90.00
_cell.angle_gamma   90.00
#
_symmetry.space_group_name_H-M   'P 1'
#
loop_
_entity.id
_entity.type
_entity.pdbx_description
1 polymer ?
#
loop_
_entity_poly.entity_id
_entity_poly.type
_entity_poly.pdbx_seq_one_letter_code
_entity_poly.pdbx_strand_id
1 'polypeptide(L)'
;MVEDGFHMLNFKKKIALTGGNSRFAKTLKKNFFGKNIIYLNKNDFDILNFKKINSFLKKNQIKILVHLAGLSRPMVKHEKYINESIDKNIIGTSNVVKACNNNNVKLIFFSTNYVYPGLKGPYSEDSALKPFNNYGWSKLGAESAVRLYKNSLILRICMTEKPFLHKYAFTNVTTNFMFHEDLAKNFFKIIHKKGIINVGGKRLTVYNFVKKFNKNIKKIKSKNKELDQSMNVEKYNNIIC
;
A
#
# COMPACT_ATOMS: atom_id res chain seq x y z
N MET A 1 19.59 13.99 -23.77
CA MET A 1 18.50 13.06 -24.10
C MET A 1 18.68 11.86 -23.19
N VAL A 2 17.85 11.75 -22.14
CA VAL A 2 17.87 10.60 -21.22
C VAL A 2 16.82 9.64 -21.77
N GLU A 3 17.27 8.53 -22.32
CA GLU A 3 16.40 7.44 -22.74
C GLU A 3 15.68 6.90 -21.51
N ASP A 4 14.37 7.16 -21.42
CA ASP A 4 13.47 6.53 -20.46
C ASP A 4 13.37 5.04 -20.83
N GLY A 5 14.23 4.24 -20.18
CA GLY A 5 14.26 2.79 -20.35
C GLY A 5 12.96 2.14 -19.89
N PHE A 6 12.03 1.91 -20.81
CA PHE A 6 10.86 1.07 -20.61
C PHE A 6 11.33 -0.37 -20.38
N HIS A 7 11.38 -0.81 -19.14
CA HIS A 7 11.69 -2.19 -18.81
C HIS A 7 10.52 -3.12 -19.17
N MET A 8 10.63 -3.80 -20.30
CA MET A 8 9.73 -4.89 -20.66
C MET A 8 10.05 -6.10 -19.77
N LEU A 9 9.34 -6.22 -18.65
CA LEU A 9 9.50 -7.35 -17.75
C LEU A 9 8.71 -8.55 -18.30
N ASN A 10 9.41 -9.53 -18.81
CA ASN A 10 8.82 -10.81 -19.25
C ASN A 10 8.60 -11.70 -18.02
N PHE A 11 7.55 -11.43 -17.24
CA PHE A 11 7.19 -12.29 -16.12
C PHE A 11 6.65 -13.63 -16.65
N LYS A 12 7.32 -14.73 -16.33
CA LYS A 12 6.78 -16.09 -16.55
C LYS A 12 5.47 -16.33 -15.77
N LYS A 13 5.21 -15.56 -14.70
CA LYS A 13 4.03 -15.70 -13.82
C LYS A 13 3.00 -14.64 -14.12
N LYS A 14 1.72 -15.04 -14.25
CA LYS A 14 0.60 -14.12 -14.44
C LYS A 14 0.26 -13.39 -13.15
N ILE A 15 0.26 -12.06 -13.19
CA ILE A 15 0.03 -11.17 -12.04
C ILE A 15 -1.30 -10.47 -12.25
N ALA A 16 -2.13 -10.37 -11.21
CA ALA A 16 -3.32 -9.53 -11.22
C ALA A 16 -3.25 -8.47 -10.12
N LEU A 17 -3.77 -7.28 -10.38
CA LEU A 17 -3.88 -6.20 -9.41
C LEU A 17 -5.35 -5.84 -9.22
N THR A 18 -5.88 -5.95 -8.00
CA THR A 18 -7.18 -5.36 -7.66
C THR A 18 -7.03 -3.85 -7.47
N GLY A 19 -8.10 -3.10 -7.68
CA GLY A 19 -8.01 -1.64 -7.64
C GLY A 19 -7.13 -1.07 -8.77
N GLY A 20 -7.28 -1.62 -9.98
CA GLY A 20 -6.50 -1.25 -11.17
C GLY A 20 -6.59 0.22 -11.59
N ASN A 21 -7.57 0.97 -11.07
CA ASN A 21 -7.70 2.42 -11.24
C ASN A 21 -7.07 3.23 -10.10
N SER A 22 -6.45 2.57 -9.08
CA SER A 22 -5.76 3.27 -8.00
C SER A 22 -4.55 4.04 -8.52
N ARG A 23 -4.12 5.05 -7.74
CA ARG A 23 -2.95 5.88 -8.12
C ARG A 23 -1.69 5.05 -8.33
N PHE A 24 -1.40 4.14 -7.40
CA PHE A 24 -0.25 3.25 -7.54
C PHE A 24 -0.37 2.34 -8.76
N ALA A 25 -1.55 1.74 -9.02
CA ALA A 25 -1.74 0.90 -10.20
C ALA A 25 -1.54 1.69 -11.50
N LYS A 26 -2.03 2.94 -11.58
CA LYS A 26 -1.78 3.82 -12.73
C LYS A 26 -0.30 4.16 -12.91
N THR A 27 0.41 4.45 -11.82
CA THR A 27 1.86 4.70 -11.85
C THR A 27 2.61 3.44 -12.29
N LEU A 28 2.25 2.29 -11.74
CA LEU A 28 2.87 1.02 -12.12
C LEU A 28 2.64 0.70 -13.61
N LYS A 29 1.43 0.94 -14.11
CA LYS A 29 1.06 0.72 -15.52
C LYS A 29 1.86 1.61 -16.48
N LYS A 30 2.18 2.84 -16.09
CA LYS A 30 3.03 3.74 -16.89
C LYS A 30 4.48 3.26 -17.01
N ASN A 31 5.00 2.63 -15.96
CA ASN A 31 6.42 2.24 -15.90
C ASN A 31 6.66 0.80 -16.36
N PHE A 32 5.62 -0.05 -16.35
CA PHE A 32 5.76 -1.47 -16.65
C PHE A 32 4.62 -1.95 -17.53
N PHE A 33 4.92 -2.18 -18.81
CA PHE A 33 4.04 -2.86 -19.75
C PHE A 33 4.45 -4.34 -19.81
N GLY A 34 3.48 -5.24 -19.65
CA GLY A 34 3.72 -6.66 -19.83
C GLY A 34 2.43 -7.41 -20.09
N LYS A 35 2.44 -8.36 -21.02
CA LYS A 35 1.28 -9.21 -21.35
C LYS A 35 0.76 -10.04 -20.17
N ASN A 36 1.56 -10.14 -19.08
CA ASN A 36 1.26 -10.98 -17.93
C ASN A 36 0.76 -10.21 -16.70
N ILE A 37 0.42 -8.91 -16.84
CA ILE A 37 -0.14 -8.09 -15.75
C ILE A 37 -1.56 -7.67 -16.09
N ILE A 38 -2.53 -8.05 -15.25
CA ILE A 38 -3.95 -7.72 -15.40
C ILE A 38 -4.34 -6.69 -14.33
N TYR A 39 -4.86 -5.55 -14.76
CA TYR A 39 -5.36 -4.48 -13.88
C TYR A 39 -6.87 -4.60 -13.77
N LEU A 40 -7.35 -5.01 -12.60
CA LEU A 40 -8.76 -5.34 -12.34
C LEU A 40 -9.49 -4.16 -11.70
N ASN A 41 -10.59 -3.76 -12.30
CA ASN A 41 -11.50 -2.74 -11.78
C ASN A 41 -12.61 -3.38 -10.94
N LYS A 42 -13.40 -2.57 -10.24
CA LYS A 42 -14.51 -3.05 -9.41
C LYS A 42 -15.54 -3.86 -10.20
N ASN A 43 -15.85 -3.44 -11.43
CA ASN A 43 -16.82 -4.13 -12.27
C ASN A 43 -16.35 -5.53 -12.67
N ASP A 44 -15.05 -5.69 -12.89
CA ASP A 44 -14.44 -6.96 -13.29
C ASP A 44 -14.25 -7.89 -12.08
N PHE A 45 -13.94 -7.28 -10.92
CA PHE A 45 -13.48 -7.99 -9.75
C PHE A 45 -13.97 -7.30 -8.48
N ASP A 46 -15.22 -7.58 -8.10
CA ASP A 46 -15.78 -7.09 -6.83
C ASP A 46 -15.25 -7.93 -5.68
N ILE A 47 -14.48 -7.30 -4.78
CA ILE A 47 -13.86 -7.96 -3.63
C ILE A 47 -14.88 -8.44 -2.58
N LEU A 48 -16.12 -7.99 -2.64
CA LEU A 48 -17.21 -8.49 -1.78
C LEU A 48 -17.81 -9.78 -2.31
N ASN A 49 -17.59 -10.14 -3.56
CA ASN A 49 -18.11 -11.36 -4.17
C ASN A 49 -17.05 -12.48 -4.19
N PHE A 50 -16.97 -13.25 -3.09
CA PHE A 50 -16.02 -14.36 -2.96
C PHE A 50 -16.08 -15.36 -4.12
N LYS A 51 -17.28 -15.78 -4.56
CA LYS A 51 -17.43 -16.76 -5.66
C LYS A 51 -16.79 -16.23 -6.95
N LYS A 52 -17.05 -14.97 -7.29
CA LYS A 52 -16.48 -14.31 -8.49
C LYS A 52 -14.96 -14.22 -8.41
N ILE A 53 -14.41 -13.84 -7.25
CA ILE A 53 -12.96 -13.78 -7.03
C ILE A 53 -12.33 -15.15 -7.24
N ASN A 54 -12.86 -16.17 -6.55
CA ASN A 54 -12.31 -17.52 -6.57
C ASN A 54 -12.29 -18.11 -7.99
N SER A 55 -13.40 -17.98 -8.72
CA SER A 55 -13.51 -18.42 -10.11
C SER A 55 -12.57 -17.68 -11.04
N PHE A 56 -12.41 -16.36 -10.86
CA PHE A 56 -11.49 -15.56 -11.67
C PHE A 56 -10.05 -16.01 -11.52
N LEU A 57 -9.57 -16.20 -10.27
CA LEU A 57 -8.19 -16.63 -10.00
C LEU A 57 -7.89 -17.98 -10.65
N LYS A 58 -8.83 -18.94 -10.55
CA LYS A 58 -8.73 -20.29 -11.14
C LYS A 58 -8.71 -20.21 -12.67
N LYS A 59 -9.73 -19.61 -13.28
CA LYS A 59 -9.89 -19.52 -14.75
C LYS A 59 -8.70 -18.84 -15.43
N ASN A 60 -8.18 -17.78 -14.82
CA ASN A 60 -7.09 -17.00 -15.41
C ASN A 60 -5.70 -17.49 -15.00
N GLN A 61 -5.58 -18.56 -14.19
CA GLN A 61 -4.32 -19.14 -13.73
C GLN A 61 -3.38 -18.10 -13.08
N ILE A 62 -3.96 -17.19 -12.29
CA ILE A 62 -3.21 -16.15 -11.59
C ILE A 62 -2.23 -16.81 -10.60
N LYS A 63 -0.99 -16.34 -10.57
CA LYS A 63 0.05 -16.81 -9.63
C LYS A 63 0.38 -15.81 -8.53
N ILE A 64 0.18 -14.52 -8.80
CA ILE A 64 0.40 -13.44 -7.84
C ILE A 64 -0.79 -12.48 -7.92
N LEU A 65 -1.40 -12.19 -6.79
CA LEU A 65 -2.45 -11.16 -6.66
C LEU A 65 -1.93 -10.02 -5.80
N VAL A 66 -1.86 -8.82 -6.37
CA VAL A 66 -1.54 -7.58 -5.67
C VAL A 66 -2.86 -6.92 -5.25
N HIS A 67 -3.13 -6.87 -3.97
CA HIS A 67 -4.40 -6.36 -3.45
C HIS A 67 -4.28 -4.88 -3.06
N LEU A 68 -4.75 -4.01 -3.95
CA LEU A 68 -4.79 -2.56 -3.80
C LEU A 68 -6.21 -2.03 -3.55
N ALA A 69 -7.23 -2.83 -3.86
CA ALA A 69 -8.63 -2.43 -3.67
C ALA A 69 -8.94 -2.26 -2.18
N GLY A 70 -9.72 -1.23 -1.88
CA GLY A 70 -10.16 -0.90 -0.54
C GLY A 70 -10.52 0.57 -0.45
N LEU A 71 -11.13 0.97 0.66
CA LEU A 71 -11.39 2.35 0.99
C LEU A 71 -10.13 2.96 1.60
N SER A 72 -9.59 4.06 1.05
CA SER A 72 -8.40 4.73 1.61
C SER A 72 -8.61 6.22 1.87
N ARG A 73 -9.29 6.92 0.96
CA ARG A 73 -9.51 8.37 1.05
C ARG A 73 -10.90 8.77 0.55
N PRO A 74 -11.44 9.89 1.03
CA PRO A 74 -10.91 10.74 2.11
C PRO A 74 -11.07 10.07 3.49
N MET A 75 -10.19 10.41 4.45
CA MET A 75 -10.17 9.79 5.78
C MET A 75 -11.50 9.92 6.53
N VAL A 76 -12.23 11.03 6.33
CA VAL A 76 -13.55 11.27 6.93
C VAL A 76 -14.58 10.18 6.59
N LYS A 77 -14.41 9.45 5.49
CA LYS A 77 -15.32 8.32 5.16
C LYS A 77 -15.23 7.19 6.16
N HIS A 78 -14.06 6.94 6.72
CA HIS A 78 -13.88 5.89 7.72
C HIS A 78 -14.56 6.22 9.05
N GLU A 79 -14.77 7.51 9.32
CA GLU A 79 -15.49 7.98 10.52
C GLU A 79 -17.01 8.01 10.29
N LYS A 80 -17.45 8.43 9.09
CA LYS A 80 -18.88 8.59 8.77
C LYS A 80 -19.56 7.30 8.28
N TYR A 81 -18.83 6.45 7.56
CA TYR A 81 -19.36 5.25 6.88
C TYR A 81 -18.61 4.01 7.34
N ILE A 82 -18.76 3.66 8.62
CA ILE A 82 -18.05 2.55 9.27
C ILE A 82 -18.30 1.24 8.52
N ASN A 83 -19.55 0.95 8.14
CA ASN A 83 -19.90 -0.26 7.39
C ASN A 83 -19.16 -0.36 6.06
N GLU A 84 -19.06 0.74 5.31
CA GLU A 84 -18.31 0.78 4.05
C GLU A 84 -16.82 0.46 4.27
N SER A 85 -16.25 0.94 5.38
CA SER A 85 -14.87 0.68 5.77
C SER A 85 -14.65 -0.79 6.16
N ILE A 86 -15.59 -1.37 6.93
CA ILE A 86 -15.57 -2.78 7.29
C ILE A 86 -15.71 -3.66 6.05
N ASP A 87 -16.72 -3.41 5.23
CA ASP A 87 -17.01 -4.22 4.05
C ASP A 87 -15.81 -4.24 3.09
N LYS A 88 -15.32 -3.06 2.71
CA LYS A 88 -14.27 -2.97 1.69
C LYS A 88 -12.90 -3.36 2.22
N ASN A 89 -12.53 -2.95 3.42
CA ASN A 89 -11.18 -3.18 3.91
C ASN A 89 -11.03 -4.52 4.64
N ILE A 90 -12.01 -4.92 5.46
CA ILE A 90 -11.92 -6.15 6.25
C ILE A 90 -12.53 -7.34 5.51
N ILE A 91 -13.84 -7.28 5.20
CA ILE A 91 -14.56 -8.40 4.57
C ILE A 91 -14.01 -8.64 3.16
N GLY A 92 -13.86 -7.59 2.36
CA GLY A 92 -13.30 -7.69 1.01
C GLY A 92 -11.91 -8.31 0.99
N THR A 93 -11.01 -7.87 1.90
CA THR A 93 -9.68 -8.48 2.02
C THR A 93 -9.76 -9.93 2.50
N SER A 94 -10.64 -10.26 3.44
CA SER A 94 -10.83 -11.63 3.90
C SER A 94 -11.29 -12.57 2.78
N ASN A 95 -12.20 -12.11 1.90
CA ASN A 95 -12.61 -12.84 0.70
C ASN A 95 -11.42 -13.08 -0.25
N VAL A 96 -10.60 -12.05 -0.45
CA VAL A 96 -9.39 -12.16 -1.29
C VAL A 96 -8.41 -13.18 -0.70
N VAL A 97 -8.18 -13.16 0.61
CA VAL A 97 -7.31 -14.14 1.31
C VAL A 97 -7.83 -15.57 1.09
N LYS A 98 -9.12 -15.81 1.34
CA LYS A 98 -9.75 -17.13 1.14
C LYS A 98 -9.58 -17.63 -0.29
N ALA A 99 -9.83 -16.76 -1.27
CA ALA A 99 -9.68 -17.13 -2.68
C ALA A 99 -8.21 -17.40 -3.07
N CYS A 100 -7.26 -16.61 -2.56
CA CYS A 100 -5.84 -16.85 -2.77
C CYS A 100 -5.40 -18.19 -2.16
N ASN A 101 -5.87 -18.51 -0.95
CA ASN A 101 -5.60 -19.78 -0.29
C ASN A 101 -6.14 -20.97 -1.10
N ASN A 102 -7.39 -20.91 -1.54
CA ASN A 102 -8.03 -21.97 -2.33
C ASN A 102 -7.32 -22.25 -3.67
N ASN A 103 -6.68 -21.25 -4.26
CA ASN A 103 -6.04 -21.35 -5.57
C ASN A 103 -4.50 -21.35 -5.50
N ASN A 104 -3.91 -21.40 -4.31
CA ASN A 104 -2.46 -21.28 -4.06
C ASN A 104 -1.82 -20.07 -4.75
N VAL A 105 -2.51 -18.92 -4.71
CA VAL A 105 -2.07 -17.65 -5.30
C VAL A 105 -1.31 -16.85 -4.28
N LYS A 106 -0.09 -16.42 -4.59
CA LYS A 106 0.66 -15.51 -3.72
C LYS A 106 -0.09 -14.18 -3.58
N LEU A 107 -0.33 -13.76 -2.33
CA LEU A 107 -1.01 -12.49 -2.01
C LEU A 107 0.00 -11.42 -1.59
N ILE A 108 -0.06 -10.25 -2.24
CA ILE A 108 0.67 -9.05 -1.82
C ILE A 108 -0.37 -8.02 -1.38
N PHE A 109 -0.36 -7.68 -0.11
CA PHE A 109 -1.33 -6.78 0.50
C PHE A 109 -0.70 -5.43 0.81
N PHE A 110 -1.32 -4.35 0.33
CA PHE A 110 -0.93 -2.98 0.62
C PHE A 110 -1.62 -2.53 1.92
N SER A 111 -0.85 -2.52 3.00
CA SER A 111 -1.23 -1.94 4.28
C SER A 111 -0.67 -0.52 4.42
N THR A 112 -0.55 0.00 5.62
CA THR A 112 -0.22 1.40 5.91
C THR A 112 0.63 1.50 7.18
N ASN A 113 1.44 2.56 7.29
CA ASN A 113 2.09 2.95 8.53
C ASN A 113 1.09 3.36 9.64
N TYR A 114 -0.17 3.65 9.31
CA TYR A 114 -1.20 4.02 10.30
C TYR A 114 -1.67 2.87 11.19
N VAL A 115 -1.15 1.66 11.00
CA VAL A 115 -1.33 0.55 11.95
C VAL A 115 -0.49 0.74 13.21
N TYR A 116 0.53 1.59 13.17
CA TYR A 116 1.37 1.95 14.33
C TYR A 116 0.77 3.10 15.14
N PRO A 117 1.19 3.29 16.40
CA PRO A 117 0.68 4.38 17.25
C PRO A 117 0.95 5.79 16.74
N GLY A 118 2.00 6.00 15.94
CA GLY A 118 2.31 7.29 15.34
C GLY A 118 2.88 8.34 16.29
N LEU A 119 3.36 7.94 17.46
CA LEU A 119 3.83 8.84 18.53
C LEU A 119 5.36 8.90 18.63
N LYS A 120 6.02 7.73 18.68
CA LYS A 120 7.45 7.56 18.99
C LYS A 120 8.10 6.54 18.04
N GLY A 121 8.13 6.85 16.72
CA GLY A 121 8.90 6.06 15.76
C GLY A 121 10.43 6.20 15.93
N PRO A 122 11.21 5.50 15.09
CA PRO A 122 10.77 4.66 13.98
C PRO A 122 10.28 3.28 14.44
N TYR A 123 9.13 2.83 13.89
CA TYR A 123 8.55 1.52 14.20
C TYR A 123 9.12 0.42 13.30
N SER A 124 9.56 -0.69 13.91
CA SER A 124 9.91 -1.91 13.19
C SER A 124 8.66 -2.73 12.82
N GLU A 125 8.83 -3.77 12.00
CA GLU A 125 7.74 -4.68 11.65
C GLU A 125 7.15 -5.41 12.86
N ASP A 126 7.95 -5.59 13.92
CA ASP A 126 7.59 -6.28 15.17
C ASP A 126 7.08 -5.34 16.26
N SER A 127 7.09 -4.03 16.01
CA SER A 127 6.54 -3.04 16.95
C SER A 127 5.05 -3.27 17.21
N ALA A 128 4.61 -2.97 18.44
CA ALA A 128 3.20 -3.05 18.83
C ALA A 128 2.32 -2.19 17.93
N LEU A 129 1.17 -2.73 17.55
CA LEU A 129 0.20 -2.09 16.66
C LEU A 129 -0.91 -1.43 17.48
N LYS A 130 -1.12 -0.13 17.26
CA LYS A 130 -2.18 0.65 17.91
C LYS A 130 -2.59 1.79 16.97
N PRO A 131 -3.46 1.52 15.98
CA PRO A 131 -3.96 2.56 15.08
C PRO A 131 -4.59 3.73 15.82
N PHE A 132 -4.36 4.92 15.31
CA PHE A 132 -4.90 6.16 15.91
C PHE A 132 -6.13 6.71 15.18
N ASN A 133 -6.64 6.01 14.15
CA ASN A 133 -7.85 6.37 13.41
C ASN A 133 -8.54 5.13 12.82
N ASN A 134 -9.78 5.27 12.39
CA ASN A 134 -10.59 4.17 11.85
C ASN A 134 -10.01 3.58 10.56
N TYR A 135 -9.35 4.37 9.73
CA TYR A 135 -8.62 3.84 8.57
C TYR A 135 -7.54 2.84 9.00
N GLY A 136 -6.70 3.23 9.93
CA GLY A 136 -5.65 2.34 10.48
C GLY A 136 -6.25 1.05 11.06
N TRP A 137 -7.33 1.16 11.85
CA TRP A 137 -8.03 -0.01 12.40
C TRP A 137 -8.59 -0.93 11.32
N SER A 138 -9.21 -0.37 10.26
CA SER A 138 -9.72 -1.18 9.15
C SER A 138 -8.60 -1.90 8.39
N LYS A 139 -7.43 -1.27 8.25
CA LYS A 139 -6.25 -1.89 7.63
C LYS A 139 -5.63 -2.96 8.53
N LEU A 140 -5.60 -2.74 9.85
CA LEU A 140 -5.13 -3.73 10.81
C LEU A 140 -6.05 -4.96 10.85
N GLY A 141 -7.38 -4.75 10.84
CA GLY A 141 -8.34 -5.84 10.72
C GLY A 141 -8.13 -6.68 9.45
N ALA A 142 -7.82 -6.02 8.33
CA ALA A 142 -7.44 -6.71 7.09
C ALA A 142 -6.11 -7.47 7.22
N GLU A 143 -5.08 -6.87 7.83
CA GLU A 143 -3.79 -7.55 8.08
C GLU A 143 -3.97 -8.85 8.88
N SER A 144 -4.88 -8.87 9.85
CA SER A 144 -5.15 -10.05 10.67
C SER A 144 -5.54 -11.25 9.81
N ALA A 145 -6.43 -11.06 8.82
CA ALA A 145 -6.79 -12.10 7.87
C ALA A 145 -5.62 -12.51 6.97
N VAL A 146 -4.85 -11.52 6.46
CA VAL A 146 -3.70 -11.79 5.57
C VAL A 146 -2.60 -12.58 6.27
N ARG A 147 -2.34 -12.32 7.56
CA ARG A 147 -1.33 -13.02 8.38
C ARG A 147 -1.61 -14.52 8.55
N LEU A 148 -2.86 -14.95 8.46
CA LEU A 148 -3.21 -16.37 8.48
C LEU A 148 -2.71 -17.12 7.23
N TYR A 149 -2.47 -16.41 6.13
CA TYR A 149 -2.05 -17.01 4.87
C TYR A 149 -0.53 -16.91 4.67
N LYS A 150 0.19 -18.03 4.87
CA LYS A 150 1.67 -18.06 4.82
C LYS A 150 2.26 -17.64 3.46
N ASN A 151 1.51 -17.82 2.34
CA ASN A 151 1.98 -17.37 1.02
C ASN A 151 1.59 -15.90 0.74
N SER A 152 1.79 -15.04 1.73
CA SER A 152 1.49 -13.62 1.64
C SER A 152 2.71 -12.73 1.91
N LEU A 153 2.60 -11.48 1.44
CA LEU A 153 3.48 -10.36 1.74
C LEU A 153 2.61 -9.17 2.13
N ILE A 154 2.82 -8.61 3.32
CA ILE A 154 2.20 -7.39 3.79
C ILE A 154 3.20 -6.26 3.63
N LEU A 155 2.82 -5.22 2.90
CA LEU A 155 3.60 -4.00 2.76
C LEU A 155 2.93 -2.88 3.59
N ARG A 156 3.55 -2.49 4.72
CA ARG A 156 3.13 -1.30 5.48
C ARG A 156 3.79 -0.09 4.85
N ILE A 157 2.99 0.70 4.16
CA ILE A 157 3.51 1.70 3.22
C ILE A 157 3.22 3.10 3.71
N CYS A 158 4.22 3.99 3.57
CA CYS A 158 4.08 5.42 3.76
C CYS A 158 4.28 6.16 2.44
N MET A 159 3.20 6.32 1.66
CA MET A 159 3.24 6.96 0.33
C MET A 159 2.45 8.26 0.28
N THR A 160 2.91 9.15 -0.59
CA THR A 160 2.20 10.37 -0.97
C THR A 160 2.24 10.62 -2.47
N GLU A 161 1.43 11.57 -2.95
CA GLU A 161 1.35 11.95 -4.35
C GLU A 161 2.37 13.02 -4.72
N LYS A 162 2.72 13.05 -6.01
CA LYS A 162 3.43 14.12 -6.66
C LYS A 162 2.54 14.73 -7.76
N PRO A 163 2.19 16.04 -7.68
CA PRO A 163 2.53 17.00 -6.62
C PRO A 163 1.83 16.69 -5.28
N PHE A 164 2.39 17.20 -4.18
CA PHE A 164 1.78 17.13 -2.85
C PHE A 164 0.49 17.98 -2.82
N LEU A 165 -0.63 17.38 -2.41
CA LEU A 165 -1.96 17.95 -2.62
C LEU A 165 -2.37 19.01 -1.57
N HIS A 166 -1.67 19.11 -0.44
CA HIS A 166 -2.06 20.01 0.65
C HIS A 166 -1.32 21.34 0.56
N LYS A 167 -1.99 22.43 0.96
CA LYS A 167 -1.40 23.78 1.04
C LYS A 167 -0.43 23.95 2.22
N TYR A 168 -0.54 23.09 3.24
CA TYR A 168 0.22 23.15 4.48
C TYR A 168 0.95 21.82 4.72
N ALA A 169 2.12 21.91 5.36
CA ALA A 169 2.88 20.75 5.79
C ALA A 169 3.34 20.89 7.25
N PHE A 170 3.21 19.81 8.01
CA PHE A 170 3.54 19.78 9.43
C PHE A 170 5.04 19.87 9.67
N THR A 171 5.46 20.80 10.56
CA THR A 171 6.85 20.96 10.97
C THR A 171 7.23 20.07 12.16
N ASN A 172 6.26 19.54 12.89
CA ASN A 172 6.41 18.71 14.10
C ASN A 172 5.81 17.29 13.92
N VAL A 173 5.62 16.84 12.70
CA VAL A 173 5.23 15.45 12.37
C VAL A 173 6.31 14.86 11.49
N THR A 174 7.02 13.88 12.01
CA THR A 174 8.05 13.11 11.30
C THR A 174 7.43 11.87 10.68
N THR A 175 7.84 11.54 9.45
CA THR A 175 7.37 10.37 8.71
C THR A 175 8.43 9.95 7.69
N ASN A 176 8.20 8.90 6.93
CA ASN A 176 9.04 8.52 5.78
C ASN A 176 8.25 8.43 4.48
N PHE A 177 7.72 9.57 4.05
CA PHE A 177 7.05 9.63 2.75
C PHE A 177 7.97 9.23 1.61
N MET A 178 7.41 8.48 0.68
CA MET A 178 7.94 8.24 -0.65
C MET A 178 6.86 8.50 -1.69
N PHE A 179 7.24 8.76 -2.93
CA PHE A 179 6.27 8.89 -4.01
C PHE A 179 5.86 7.53 -4.58
N HIS A 180 4.70 7.46 -5.22
CA HIS A 180 4.24 6.24 -5.89
C HIS A 180 5.24 5.74 -6.94
N GLU A 181 5.91 6.67 -7.62
CA GLU A 181 6.93 6.41 -8.63
C GLU A 181 8.16 5.69 -8.04
N ASP A 182 8.58 6.08 -6.82
CA ASP A 182 9.74 5.48 -6.16
C ASP A 182 9.46 4.02 -5.78
N LEU A 183 8.25 3.73 -5.27
CA LEU A 183 7.86 2.35 -5.02
C LEU A 183 7.70 1.57 -6.32
N ALA A 184 7.10 2.16 -7.36
CA ALA A 184 6.88 1.48 -8.63
C ALA A 184 8.20 0.98 -9.26
N LYS A 185 9.26 1.79 -9.23
CA LYS A 185 10.59 1.42 -9.73
C LYS A 185 11.15 0.15 -9.07
N ASN A 186 10.88 -0.04 -7.78
CA ASN A 186 11.45 -1.13 -7.00
C ASN A 186 10.44 -2.26 -6.69
N PHE A 187 9.18 -2.10 -7.10
CA PHE A 187 8.10 -2.99 -6.70
C PHE A 187 8.40 -4.46 -7.03
N PHE A 188 8.92 -4.73 -8.21
CA PHE A 188 9.17 -6.10 -8.65
C PHE A 188 10.38 -6.77 -7.96
N LYS A 189 11.26 -6.01 -7.31
CA LYS A 189 12.33 -6.57 -6.48
C LYS A 189 11.77 -7.22 -5.20
N ILE A 190 10.62 -6.74 -4.70
CA ILE A 190 10.06 -7.17 -3.41
C ILE A 190 8.94 -8.21 -3.52
N ILE A 191 8.30 -8.38 -4.68
CA ILE A 191 7.09 -9.23 -4.83
C ILE A 191 7.32 -10.71 -4.49
N HIS A 192 8.57 -11.18 -4.49
CA HIS A 192 8.91 -12.57 -4.17
C HIS A 192 9.09 -12.80 -2.66
N LYS A 193 9.21 -11.75 -1.86
CA LYS A 193 9.38 -11.84 -0.41
C LYS A 193 8.07 -12.26 0.27
N LYS A 194 8.17 -12.72 1.52
CA LYS A 194 7.04 -13.12 2.38
C LYS A 194 7.09 -12.38 3.71
N GLY A 195 5.99 -12.42 4.46
CA GLY A 195 5.90 -11.79 5.77
C GLY A 195 5.55 -10.32 5.70
N ILE A 196 6.18 -9.48 6.52
CA ILE A 196 5.88 -8.06 6.64
C ILE A 196 7.11 -7.25 6.28
N ILE A 197 6.93 -6.16 5.52
CA ILE A 197 7.97 -5.21 5.16
C ILE A 197 7.42 -3.79 5.31
N ASN A 198 8.11 -2.97 6.08
CA ASN A 198 7.89 -1.54 6.14
C ASN A 198 8.48 -0.87 4.90
N VAL A 199 7.69 -0.05 4.21
CA VAL A 199 8.06 0.58 2.94
C VAL A 199 7.89 2.08 3.03
N GLY A 200 8.96 2.82 2.86
CA GLY A 200 8.97 4.28 2.93
C GLY A 200 10.30 4.87 2.50
N GLY A 201 10.35 6.19 2.44
CA GLY A 201 11.57 6.95 2.12
C GLY A 201 12.38 7.33 3.37
N LYS A 202 13.19 8.38 3.24
CA LYS A 202 13.96 8.97 4.35
C LYS A 202 13.03 9.48 5.45
N ARG A 203 13.43 9.28 6.73
CA ARG A 203 12.78 9.86 7.90
C ARG A 203 13.00 11.39 7.91
N LEU A 204 11.93 12.14 7.71
CA LEU A 204 11.92 13.61 7.65
C LEU A 204 10.61 14.14 8.24
N THR A 205 10.60 15.40 8.73
CA THR A 205 9.31 16.05 8.95
C THR A 205 8.55 16.20 7.63
N VAL A 206 7.20 16.20 7.68
CA VAL A 206 6.37 16.39 6.49
C VAL A 206 6.79 17.66 5.74
N TYR A 207 7.04 18.76 6.47
CA TYR A 207 7.50 20.01 5.90
C TYR A 207 8.84 19.87 5.18
N ASN A 208 9.84 19.26 5.80
CA ASN A 208 11.17 19.10 5.21
C ASN A 208 11.16 18.18 3.98
N PHE A 209 10.27 17.18 3.97
CA PHE A 209 10.06 16.36 2.78
C PHE A 209 9.47 17.19 1.64
N VAL A 210 8.35 17.89 1.88
CA VAL A 210 7.60 18.59 0.84
C VAL A 210 8.38 19.80 0.30
N LYS A 211 9.10 20.53 1.15
CA LYS A 211 9.89 21.72 0.77
C LYS A 211 10.92 21.42 -0.33
N LYS A 212 11.38 20.17 -0.45
CA LYS A 212 12.31 19.77 -1.52
C LYS A 212 11.70 19.91 -2.93
N PHE A 213 10.38 19.84 -3.05
CA PHE A 213 9.64 19.80 -4.30
C PHE A 213 8.67 20.98 -4.48
N ASN A 214 8.26 21.60 -3.37
CA ASN A 214 7.36 22.75 -3.35
C ASN A 214 7.90 23.82 -2.40
N LYS A 215 8.59 24.82 -2.95
CA LYS A 215 9.17 25.93 -2.18
C LYS A 215 8.12 26.82 -1.51
N ASN A 216 6.87 26.84 -2.04
CA ASN A 216 5.78 27.68 -1.57
C ASN A 216 4.90 27.01 -0.51
N ILE A 217 5.27 25.81 -0.04
CA ILE A 217 4.50 25.11 0.98
C ILE A 217 4.47 25.89 2.30
N LYS A 218 3.28 26.06 2.85
CA LYS A 218 3.09 26.76 4.12
C LYS A 218 3.31 25.83 5.30
N LYS A 219 3.90 26.36 6.38
CA LYS A 219 4.13 25.63 7.62
C LYS A 219 2.86 25.55 8.46
N ILE A 220 2.65 24.41 9.12
CA ILE A 220 1.65 24.22 10.16
C ILE A 220 2.23 23.34 11.27
N LYS A 221 1.74 23.47 12.51
CA LYS A 221 2.03 22.56 13.61
C LYS A 221 0.79 21.73 13.93
N SER A 222 0.98 20.45 14.20
CA SER A 222 -0.04 19.63 14.86
C SER A 222 -0.29 20.17 16.28
N LYS A 223 -1.51 20.05 16.80
CA LYS A 223 -1.86 20.43 18.16
C LYS A 223 -1.10 19.63 19.22
N ASN A 224 -0.71 18.41 18.89
CA ASN A 224 0.17 17.60 19.74
C ASN A 224 1.61 18.12 19.67
N LYS A 225 2.44 17.78 20.67
CA LYS A 225 3.88 18.09 20.68
C LYS A 225 4.54 17.51 19.39
N GLU A 226 5.62 16.85 19.47
CA GLU A 226 6.24 16.19 18.34
C GLU A 226 5.64 14.79 18.13
N LEU A 227 5.33 14.45 16.88
CA LEU A 227 4.86 13.12 16.49
C LEU A 227 5.87 12.47 15.56
N ASP A 228 6.22 11.24 15.84
CA ASP A 228 7.02 10.41 14.95
C ASP A 228 6.23 9.20 14.46
N GLN A 229 5.77 9.28 13.22
CA GLN A 229 5.01 8.25 12.51
C GLN A 229 5.89 7.41 11.57
N SER A 230 7.21 7.60 11.66
CA SER A 230 8.15 6.92 10.78
C SER A 230 8.26 5.43 11.13
N MET A 231 8.68 4.66 10.15
CA MET A 231 8.99 3.24 10.25
C MET A 231 10.49 3.01 10.07
N ASN A 232 11.04 1.97 10.69
CA ASN A 232 12.31 1.41 10.25
C ASN A 232 12.09 0.72 8.88
N VAL A 233 12.80 1.19 7.87
CA VAL A 233 12.70 0.70 6.48
C VAL A 233 13.98 -0.02 6.02
N GLU A 234 14.82 -0.42 6.95
CA GLU A 234 16.09 -1.08 6.65
C GLU A 234 15.90 -2.37 5.86
N LYS A 235 14.92 -3.19 6.25
CA LYS A 235 14.57 -4.42 5.54
C LYS A 235 14.17 -4.16 4.08
N TYR A 236 13.44 -3.09 3.81
CA TYR A 236 13.11 -2.67 2.45
C TYR A 236 14.36 -2.23 1.69
N ASN A 237 15.18 -1.37 2.29
CA ASN A 237 16.39 -0.84 1.66
C ASN A 237 17.38 -1.96 1.28
N ASN A 238 17.58 -2.94 2.15
CA ASN A 238 18.45 -4.08 1.88
C ASN A 238 17.96 -4.99 0.73
N ILE A 239 16.68 -4.89 0.34
CA ILE A 239 16.14 -5.66 -0.78
C ILE A 239 16.28 -4.90 -2.11
N ILE A 240 16.22 -3.56 -2.07
CA ILE A 240 16.22 -2.75 -3.29
C ILE A 240 17.61 -2.25 -3.72
N CYS A 241 18.59 -2.27 -2.80
CA CYS A 241 20.03 -2.13 -3.12
C CYS A 241 20.55 -3.39 -3.78
#